data_d8ce7065802a17ee70f283c081ff14b3
#
_entry.id   d8ce7065802a17ee70f283c081ff14b3
#
_cell.length_a   1.000
_cell.length_b   1.000
_cell.length_c   1.000
_cell.angle_alpha   90.00
_cell.angle_beta   90.00
_cell.angle_gamma   90.00
#
_symmetry.space_group_name_H-M   'P 1'
#
loop_
_entity.id
_entity.type
_entity.pdbx_description
1 polymer ?
#
loop_
_entity_poly.entity_id
_entity_poly.type
_entity_poly.pdbx_seq_one_letter_code
_entity_poly.pdbx_strand_id
1 'polypeptide(L)'
;LAHPTVASKRFLITIGDRAVGGLTHRDQMVGPWQVPVADVAVTLADFTGFKGEAMAMGERTPLAAINAPASGRMAVAEAITNMLAAPIELSKVKLSANWMAACGEPGEDADLYATVKAVGMELCPQLGISIPVGKDSLSMRTQWQEDGVLKKVTSPVSLIITGFAAIDDVRGTLTPQLDAQEPDSS
;
A
#
# COMPACT_ATOMS: atom_id res chain seq x y z
N LEU A 1 -10.92 18.33 -2.58
CA LEU A 1 -11.17 17.52 -1.38
C LEU A 1 -12.57 16.86 -1.38
N ALA A 2 -13.58 17.48 -1.98
CA ALA A 2 -14.94 16.92 -2.06
C ALA A 2 -15.14 15.85 -3.14
N HIS A 3 -14.18 15.67 -4.05
CA HIS A 3 -14.28 14.65 -5.10
C HIS A 3 -14.29 13.25 -4.47
N PRO A 4 -15.19 12.31 -4.89
CA PRO A 4 -15.32 10.99 -4.25
C PRO A 4 -14.02 10.18 -4.18
N THR A 5 -13.13 10.32 -5.16
CA THR A 5 -11.82 9.64 -5.17
C THR A 5 -10.86 10.19 -4.08
N VAL A 6 -10.99 11.47 -3.72
CA VAL A 6 -10.10 12.16 -2.78
C VAL A 6 -10.73 12.31 -1.39
N ALA A 7 -12.06 12.36 -1.33
CA ALA A 7 -12.80 12.56 -0.09
C ALA A 7 -12.53 11.46 0.95
N SER A 8 -12.68 11.81 2.21
CA SER A 8 -12.48 10.89 3.34
C SER A 8 -13.34 9.64 3.22
N LYS A 9 -12.74 8.48 3.46
CA LYS A 9 -13.39 7.16 3.51
C LYS A 9 -13.67 6.71 4.95
N ARG A 10 -13.63 7.63 5.92
CA ARG A 10 -13.81 7.32 7.34
C ARG A 10 -15.03 6.43 7.62
N PHE A 11 -16.13 6.64 6.93
CA PHE A 11 -17.33 5.84 7.11
C PHE A 11 -17.10 4.35 6.78
N LEU A 12 -16.26 4.04 5.79
CA LEU A 12 -15.96 2.64 5.44
C LEU A 12 -15.18 1.91 6.52
N ILE A 13 -14.24 2.60 7.16
CA ILE A 13 -13.44 1.99 8.22
C ILE A 13 -14.13 1.97 9.57
N THR A 14 -15.26 2.66 9.75
CA THR A 14 -16.05 2.65 10.99
C THR A 14 -17.18 1.63 10.99
N ILE A 15 -17.65 1.20 9.83
CA ILE A 15 -18.77 0.25 9.71
C ILE A 15 -18.33 -1.21 9.63
N GLY A 16 -17.03 -1.48 9.39
CA GLY A 16 -16.47 -2.83 9.31
C GLY A 16 -15.74 -3.24 10.58
N ASP A 17 -15.35 -4.51 10.64
CA ASP A 17 -14.50 -5.04 11.70
C ASP A 17 -13.07 -4.53 11.50
N ARG A 18 -12.53 -3.82 12.51
CA ARG A 18 -11.19 -3.22 12.47
C ARG A 18 -10.15 -4.05 13.20
N ALA A 19 -10.56 -4.80 14.19
CA ALA A 19 -9.67 -5.59 15.02
C ALA A 19 -10.27 -6.98 15.23
N VAL A 20 -9.72 -7.97 14.52
CA VAL A 20 -10.16 -9.35 14.60
C VAL A 20 -9.07 -10.17 15.31
N GLY A 21 -9.48 -11.08 16.20
CA GLY A 21 -8.58 -11.98 16.92
C GLY A 21 -7.90 -11.38 18.16
N GLY A 22 -7.98 -10.08 18.42
CA GLY A 22 -7.49 -9.43 19.64
C GLY A 22 -5.98 -9.22 19.70
N LEU A 23 -5.23 -9.49 18.63
CA LEU A 23 -3.77 -9.30 18.55
C LEU A 23 -3.36 -7.99 17.87
N THR A 24 -4.30 -7.10 17.59
CA THR A 24 -4.00 -5.75 17.08
C THR A 24 -3.30 -4.94 18.17
N HIS A 25 -2.06 -4.54 17.92
CA HIS A 25 -1.33 -3.68 18.84
C HIS A 25 -1.87 -2.25 18.80
N ARG A 26 -2.20 -1.78 17.61
CA ARG A 26 -2.71 -0.42 17.41
C ARG A 26 -3.80 -0.42 16.36
N ASP A 27 -4.96 0.15 16.72
CA ASP A 27 -6.05 0.39 15.77
C ASP A 27 -5.66 1.50 14.80
N GLN A 28 -6.15 1.43 13.57
CA GLN A 28 -6.00 2.51 12.59
C GLN A 28 -6.69 3.82 13.00
N MET A 29 -7.67 3.75 13.88
CA MET A 29 -8.34 4.89 14.50
C MET A 29 -7.68 5.20 15.84
N VAL A 30 -6.62 6.00 15.82
CA VAL A 30 -5.74 6.21 16.96
C VAL A 30 -6.32 7.14 18.01
N GLY A 31 -6.04 6.82 19.29
CA GLY A 31 -6.34 7.65 20.46
C GLY A 31 -7.81 7.64 20.89
N PRO A 32 -8.15 8.32 22.01
CA PRO A 32 -9.48 8.28 22.60
C PRO A 32 -10.55 8.96 21.73
N TRP A 33 -10.14 9.85 20.84
CA TRP A 33 -11.03 10.55 19.92
C TRP A 33 -11.23 9.80 18.60
N GLN A 34 -10.55 8.67 18.43
CA GLN A 34 -10.60 7.87 17.19
C GLN A 34 -10.44 8.71 15.92
N VAL A 35 -9.45 9.59 15.94
CA VAL A 35 -9.07 10.37 14.76
C VAL A 35 -8.15 9.49 13.91
N PRO A 36 -8.49 9.23 12.64
CA PRO A 36 -7.61 8.48 11.78
C PRO A 36 -6.39 9.32 11.39
N VAL A 37 -5.30 8.75 10.97
CA VAL A 37 -5.08 7.41 10.42
C VAL A 37 -3.70 6.96 10.87
N ALA A 38 -3.59 5.65 11.17
CA ALA A 38 -2.31 4.99 11.14
C ALA A 38 -2.25 4.21 9.81
N ASP A 39 -1.31 4.55 8.93
CA ASP A 39 -1.15 3.88 7.64
C ASP A 39 -0.32 2.58 7.75
N VAL A 40 0.17 2.28 8.94
CA VAL A 40 0.78 1.00 9.30
C VAL A 40 -0.16 0.18 10.19
N ALA A 41 -0.36 -1.08 9.85
CA ALA A 41 -0.99 -2.05 10.73
C ALA A 41 0.10 -2.77 11.52
N VAL A 42 -0.08 -2.87 12.85
CA VAL A 42 0.85 -3.57 13.73
C VAL A 42 0.09 -4.58 14.57
N THR A 43 0.50 -5.84 14.46
CA THR A 43 -0.09 -6.95 15.20
C THR A 43 0.92 -7.60 16.13
N LEU A 44 0.45 -8.18 17.23
CA LEU A 44 1.24 -8.98 18.15
C LEU A 44 1.33 -10.43 17.65
N ALA A 45 2.44 -11.09 17.93
CA ALA A 45 2.61 -12.51 17.64
C ALA A 45 1.90 -13.42 18.67
N ASP A 46 1.71 -12.91 19.90
CA ASP A 46 1.04 -13.63 20.98
C ASP A 46 0.44 -12.66 22.01
N PHE A 47 -0.24 -13.21 23.03
CA PHE A 47 -0.93 -12.41 24.08
C PHE A 47 -0.02 -12.06 25.27
N THR A 48 1.22 -12.50 25.31
CA THR A 48 2.11 -12.35 26.48
C THR A 48 3.38 -11.55 26.19
N GLY A 49 3.83 -11.55 24.93
CA GLY A 49 5.02 -10.86 24.49
C GLY A 49 4.75 -9.54 23.76
N PHE A 50 5.83 -8.93 23.29
CA PHE A 50 5.77 -7.69 22.51
C PHE A 50 6.32 -7.83 21.09
N LYS A 51 6.68 -9.05 20.68
CA LYS A 51 7.03 -9.32 19.28
C LYS A 51 5.80 -9.24 18.40
N GLY A 52 5.99 -8.81 17.15
CA GLY A 52 4.88 -8.68 16.24
C GLY A 52 5.31 -8.48 14.80
N GLU A 53 4.39 -7.98 14.02
CA GLU A 53 4.56 -7.73 12.59
C GLU A 53 4.00 -6.36 12.23
N ALA A 54 4.68 -5.66 11.33
CA ALA A 54 4.18 -4.45 10.69
C ALA A 54 3.79 -4.75 9.24
N MET A 55 2.69 -4.16 8.81
CA MET A 55 2.20 -4.24 7.43
C MET A 55 1.72 -2.87 6.98
N ALA A 56 2.03 -2.52 5.74
CA ALA A 56 1.48 -1.33 5.11
C ALA A 56 1.34 -1.51 3.61
N MET A 57 0.45 -0.73 3.01
CA MET A 57 0.20 -0.76 1.57
C MET A 57 0.68 0.53 0.91
N GLY A 58 0.93 0.43 -0.39
CA GLY A 58 1.21 1.55 -1.26
C GLY A 58 0.67 1.32 -2.67
N GLU A 59 0.15 2.38 -3.27
CA GLU A 59 -0.33 2.40 -4.66
C GLU A 59 -0.28 3.82 -5.23
N ARG A 60 -0.06 3.95 -6.54
CA ARG A 60 -0.11 5.24 -7.25
C ARG A 60 -0.67 5.06 -8.66
N THR A 61 -1.77 4.34 -8.78
CA THR A 61 -2.38 3.99 -10.07
C THR A 61 -2.67 5.19 -10.97
N PRO A 62 -3.23 6.33 -10.50
CA PRO A 62 -3.47 7.47 -11.38
C PRO A 62 -2.20 8.01 -12.07
N LEU A 63 -1.03 7.87 -11.44
CA LEU A 63 0.23 8.30 -12.04
C LEU A 63 0.63 7.41 -13.22
N ALA A 64 0.19 6.16 -13.28
CA ALA A 64 0.53 5.24 -14.37
C ALA A 64 0.00 5.72 -15.73
N ALA A 65 -1.09 6.48 -15.76
CA ALA A 65 -1.59 7.09 -17.00
C ALA A 65 -0.61 8.13 -17.60
N ILE A 66 0.36 8.59 -16.82
CA ILE A 66 1.38 9.57 -17.26
C ILE A 66 2.75 8.89 -17.35
N ASN A 67 3.10 8.06 -16.35
CA ASN A 67 4.38 7.38 -16.27
C ASN A 67 4.24 6.10 -15.41
N ALA A 68 4.02 4.98 -16.07
CA ALA A 68 3.78 3.70 -15.40
C ALA A 68 4.97 3.25 -14.53
N PRO A 69 6.25 3.30 -14.97
CA PRO A 69 7.40 3.00 -14.11
C PRO A 69 7.50 3.87 -12.85
N ALA A 70 7.19 5.16 -12.95
CA ALA A 70 7.19 6.05 -11.79
C ALA A 70 6.09 5.69 -10.80
N SER A 71 4.90 5.34 -11.29
CA SER A 71 3.79 4.84 -10.48
C SER A 71 4.21 3.62 -9.65
N GLY A 72 4.88 2.64 -10.28
CA GLY A 72 5.37 1.45 -9.59
C GLY A 72 6.41 1.76 -8.50
N ARG A 73 7.38 2.62 -8.80
CA ARG A 73 8.37 3.06 -7.79
C ARG A 73 7.72 3.78 -6.63
N MET A 74 6.75 4.64 -6.89
CA MET A 74 6.02 5.37 -5.83
C MET A 74 5.14 4.44 -4.99
N ALA A 75 4.55 3.39 -5.57
CA ALA A 75 3.81 2.40 -4.81
C ALA A 75 4.71 1.68 -3.79
N VAL A 76 5.92 1.29 -4.19
CA VAL A 76 6.92 0.70 -3.27
C VAL A 76 7.34 1.72 -2.21
N ALA A 77 7.63 2.95 -2.59
CA ALA A 77 8.05 4.00 -1.67
C ALA A 77 6.96 4.29 -0.62
N GLU A 78 5.71 4.37 -1.03
CA GLU A 78 4.59 4.60 -0.12
C GLU A 78 4.44 3.47 0.90
N ALA A 79 4.47 2.20 0.45
CA ALA A 79 4.40 1.07 1.37
C ALA A 79 5.53 1.12 2.41
N ILE A 80 6.76 1.42 1.99
CA ILE A 80 7.90 1.53 2.90
C ILE A 80 7.75 2.71 3.86
N THR A 81 7.40 3.90 3.37
CA THR A 81 7.26 5.09 4.22
C THR A 81 6.16 4.93 5.25
N ASN A 82 5.04 4.30 4.88
CA ASN A 82 3.98 3.96 5.82
C ASN A 82 4.47 3.00 6.91
N MET A 83 5.32 2.02 6.57
CA MET A 83 5.90 1.08 7.53
C MET A 83 6.87 1.74 8.52
N LEU A 84 7.49 2.88 8.19
CA LEU A 84 8.47 3.55 9.05
C LEU A 84 7.89 4.06 10.38
N ALA A 85 6.58 4.12 10.51
CA ALA A 85 5.95 4.38 11.81
C ALA A 85 6.14 3.23 12.81
N ALA A 86 6.48 2.02 12.35
CA ALA A 86 6.83 0.88 13.20
C ALA A 86 8.37 0.71 13.24
N PRO A 87 8.93 0.14 14.32
CA PRO A 87 10.38 -0.05 14.47
C PRO A 87 10.89 -1.23 13.61
N ILE A 88 10.80 -1.07 12.29
CA ILE A 88 11.23 -2.07 11.30
C ILE A 88 12.71 -1.95 10.95
N GLU A 89 13.28 -3.03 10.45
CA GLU A 89 14.56 -3.04 9.75
C GLU A 89 14.32 -3.19 8.25
N LEU A 90 14.73 -2.22 7.44
CA LEU A 90 14.47 -2.21 5.99
C LEU A 90 14.94 -3.51 5.30
N SER A 91 16.10 -4.03 5.67
CA SER A 91 16.65 -5.28 5.11
C SER A 91 15.78 -6.52 5.36
N LYS A 92 14.91 -6.47 6.37
CA LYS A 92 13.97 -7.55 6.72
C LYS A 92 12.62 -7.41 6.03
N VAL A 93 12.35 -6.29 5.36
CA VAL A 93 11.09 -6.08 4.65
C VAL A 93 10.96 -7.05 3.49
N LYS A 94 9.78 -7.65 3.39
CA LYS A 94 9.34 -8.45 2.24
C LYS A 94 8.11 -7.81 1.65
N LEU A 95 8.01 -7.82 0.33
CA LEU A 95 6.91 -7.22 -0.40
C LEU A 95 6.04 -8.30 -1.03
N SER A 96 4.73 -8.06 -1.06
CA SER A 96 3.80 -8.72 -1.97
C SER A 96 3.37 -7.72 -3.02
N ALA A 97 3.35 -8.12 -4.28
CA ALA A 97 2.98 -7.26 -5.40
C ALA A 97 1.74 -7.80 -6.12
N ASN A 98 0.68 -6.99 -6.19
CA ASN A 98 -0.46 -7.26 -7.04
C ASN A 98 -0.36 -6.39 -8.29
N TRP A 99 -0.17 -7.05 -9.43
CA TRP A 99 -0.07 -6.42 -10.74
C TRP A 99 -1.41 -6.53 -11.46
N MET A 100 -1.89 -5.41 -11.98
CA MET A 100 -3.10 -5.36 -12.78
C MET A 100 -2.81 -4.57 -14.06
N ALA A 101 -3.15 -5.15 -15.20
CA ALA A 101 -2.92 -4.55 -16.51
C ALA A 101 -3.96 -5.00 -17.51
N ALA A 102 -4.21 -4.20 -18.53
CA ALA A 102 -5.07 -4.57 -19.67
C ALA A 102 -4.22 -5.11 -20.82
N CYS A 103 -3.58 -6.26 -20.62
CA CYS A 103 -2.69 -6.86 -21.61
C CYS A 103 -3.40 -7.06 -22.95
N GLY A 104 -2.65 -6.79 -24.03
CA GLY A 104 -3.14 -6.79 -25.39
C GLY A 104 -3.81 -5.47 -25.84
N GLU A 105 -4.02 -4.52 -24.93
CA GLU A 105 -4.44 -3.18 -25.31
C GLU A 105 -3.21 -2.32 -25.68
N PRO A 106 -3.38 -1.35 -26.60
CA PRO A 106 -2.25 -0.54 -27.07
C PRO A 106 -1.48 0.14 -25.94
N GLY A 107 -0.17 -0.15 -25.83
CA GLY A 107 0.73 0.43 -24.85
C GLY A 107 0.80 -0.31 -23.52
N GLU A 108 -0.25 -1.02 -23.09
CA GLU A 108 -0.36 -1.59 -21.75
C GLU A 108 0.69 -2.69 -21.46
N ASP A 109 1.05 -3.50 -22.47
CA ASP A 109 2.09 -4.53 -22.33
C ASP A 109 3.48 -3.90 -22.12
N ALA A 110 3.76 -2.82 -22.84
CA ALA A 110 5.01 -2.08 -22.71
C ALA A 110 5.12 -1.39 -21.34
N ASP A 111 4.05 -0.79 -20.88
CA ASP A 111 3.96 -0.14 -19.58
C ASP A 111 4.09 -1.13 -18.43
N LEU A 112 3.46 -2.31 -18.54
CA LEU A 112 3.62 -3.38 -17.56
C LEU A 112 5.09 -3.84 -17.52
N TYR A 113 5.69 -4.14 -18.65
CA TYR A 113 7.09 -4.57 -18.73
C TYR A 113 8.04 -3.52 -18.12
N ALA A 114 7.88 -2.26 -18.51
CA ALA A 114 8.72 -1.18 -18.02
C ALA A 114 8.57 -0.98 -16.50
N THR A 115 7.35 -1.13 -15.97
CA THR A 115 7.09 -0.99 -14.53
C THR A 115 7.67 -2.16 -13.75
N VAL A 116 7.49 -3.40 -14.23
CA VAL A 116 8.10 -4.59 -13.60
C VAL A 116 9.62 -4.48 -13.57
N LYS A 117 10.23 -4.02 -14.67
CA LYS A 117 11.68 -3.78 -14.73
C LYS A 117 12.13 -2.72 -13.71
N ALA A 118 11.46 -1.56 -13.68
CA ALA A 118 11.79 -0.46 -12.78
C ALA A 118 11.69 -0.85 -11.29
N VAL A 119 10.73 -1.68 -10.94
CA VAL A 119 10.54 -2.14 -9.56
C VAL A 119 11.42 -3.35 -9.25
N GLY A 120 11.34 -4.41 -10.05
CA GLY A 120 11.96 -5.70 -9.73
C GLY A 120 13.44 -5.79 -10.05
N MET A 121 13.92 -5.11 -11.10
CA MET A 121 15.32 -5.18 -11.53
C MET A 121 16.14 -3.96 -11.10
N GLU A 122 15.51 -2.85 -10.79
CA GLU A 122 16.20 -1.61 -10.44
C GLU A 122 16.00 -1.25 -8.97
N LEU A 123 14.78 -0.87 -8.56
CA LEU A 123 14.52 -0.32 -7.23
C LEU A 123 14.72 -1.35 -6.10
N CYS A 124 14.09 -2.51 -6.19
CA CYS A 124 14.16 -3.50 -5.11
C CYS A 124 15.59 -4.00 -4.84
N PRO A 125 16.42 -4.30 -5.86
CA PRO A 125 17.84 -4.62 -5.65
C PRO A 125 18.62 -3.48 -5.01
N GLN A 126 18.38 -2.22 -5.40
CA GLN A 126 19.05 -1.06 -4.80
C GLN A 126 18.72 -0.90 -3.32
N LEU A 127 17.50 -1.23 -2.92
CA LEU A 127 17.03 -1.17 -1.53
C LEU A 127 17.40 -2.43 -0.72
N GLY A 128 17.90 -3.48 -1.37
CA GLY A 128 18.20 -4.76 -0.72
C GLY A 128 16.96 -5.53 -0.24
N ILE A 129 15.80 -5.27 -0.85
CA ILE A 129 14.52 -5.92 -0.53
C ILE A 129 14.03 -6.80 -1.67
N SER A 130 13.04 -7.65 -1.41
CA SER A 130 12.55 -8.59 -2.40
C SER A 130 11.03 -8.66 -2.44
N ILE A 131 10.51 -9.11 -3.58
CA ILE A 131 9.09 -9.42 -3.82
C ILE A 131 8.97 -10.94 -4.01
N PRO A 132 8.89 -11.72 -2.92
CA PRO A 132 8.82 -13.18 -3.00
C PRO A 132 7.46 -13.71 -3.45
N VAL A 133 6.41 -12.89 -3.38
CA VAL A 133 5.03 -13.31 -3.64
C VAL A 133 4.23 -12.18 -4.28
N GLY A 134 3.21 -12.56 -5.01
CA GLY A 134 2.29 -11.63 -5.65
C GLY A 134 1.30 -12.36 -6.55
N LYS A 135 0.51 -11.59 -7.27
CA LYS A 135 -0.42 -12.09 -8.28
C LYS A 135 -0.63 -11.09 -9.40
N ASP A 136 -1.15 -11.55 -10.52
CA ASP A 136 -1.50 -10.72 -11.68
C ASP A 136 -2.98 -10.83 -12.02
N SER A 137 -3.51 -9.73 -12.58
CA SER A 137 -4.79 -9.67 -13.26
C SER A 137 -4.58 -8.92 -14.58
N LEU A 138 -4.59 -9.67 -15.70
CA LEU A 138 -4.10 -9.14 -16.98
C LEU A 138 -5.22 -8.76 -17.96
N SER A 139 -6.48 -8.72 -17.51
CA SER A 139 -7.65 -8.39 -18.34
C SER A 139 -8.40 -7.16 -17.82
N MET A 140 -7.66 -6.14 -17.40
CA MET A 140 -8.22 -4.96 -16.72
C MET A 140 -8.88 -3.99 -17.68
N ARG A 141 -9.93 -4.47 -18.36
CA ARG A 141 -10.80 -3.66 -19.20
C ARG A 141 -12.26 -4.04 -19.00
N THR A 142 -13.13 -3.09 -19.17
CA THR A 142 -14.57 -3.30 -19.21
C THR A 142 -15.11 -2.91 -20.58
N GLN A 143 -15.99 -3.74 -21.14
CA GLN A 143 -16.65 -3.47 -22.40
C GLN A 143 -18.17 -3.65 -22.23
N TRP A 144 -18.95 -2.79 -22.85
CA TRP A 144 -20.41 -2.89 -22.88
C TRP A 144 -20.98 -2.31 -24.18
N GLN A 145 -22.23 -2.59 -24.46
CA GLN A 145 -22.95 -1.95 -25.54
C GLN A 145 -23.92 -0.89 -25.01
N GLU A 146 -23.92 0.25 -25.63
CA GLU A 146 -24.84 1.35 -25.36
C GLU A 146 -25.32 1.93 -26.69
N ASP A 147 -26.62 1.91 -26.91
CA ASP A 147 -27.26 2.35 -28.17
C ASP A 147 -26.67 1.69 -29.44
N GLY A 148 -26.31 0.41 -29.35
CA GLY A 148 -25.70 -0.33 -30.46
C GLY A 148 -24.22 -0.02 -30.71
N VAL A 149 -23.61 0.83 -29.88
CA VAL A 149 -22.19 1.18 -29.95
C VAL A 149 -21.40 0.43 -28.86
N LEU A 150 -20.31 -0.23 -29.25
CA LEU A 150 -19.40 -0.85 -28.30
C LEU A 150 -18.62 0.23 -27.55
N LYS A 151 -18.79 0.28 -26.24
CA LYS A 151 -18.03 1.12 -25.31
C LYS A 151 -16.97 0.30 -24.62
N LYS A 152 -15.82 0.91 -24.33
CA LYS A 152 -14.71 0.26 -23.63
C LYS A 152 -14.01 1.24 -22.70
N VAL A 153 -13.65 0.77 -21.51
CA VAL A 153 -12.74 1.44 -20.58
C VAL A 153 -11.58 0.50 -20.30
N THR A 154 -10.36 1.00 -20.42
CA THR A 154 -9.11 0.30 -20.13
C THR A 154 -8.50 0.94 -18.91
N SER A 155 -8.14 0.13 -17.90
CA SER A 155 -7.41 0.59 -16.72
C SER A 155 -5.92 0.70 -17.05
N PRO A 156 -5.23 1.75 -16.64
CA PRO A 156 -3.77 1.80 -16.72
C PRO A 156 -3.14 0.73 -15.80
N VAL A 157 -1.85 0.43 -16.00
CA VAL A 157 -1.10 -0.45 -15.10
C VAL A 157 -1.30 -0.01 -13.66
N SER A 158 -1.67 -0.96 -12.81
CA SER A 158 -1.89 -0.74 -11.39
C SER A 158 -1.02 -1.68 -10.60
N LEU A 159 -0.13 -1.14 -9.78
CA LEU A 159 0.67 -1.89 -8.84
C LEU A 159 0.23 -1.56 -7.42
N ILE A 160 -0.23 -2.59 -6.71
CA ILE A 160 -0.50 -2.50 -5.27
C ILE A 160 0.57 -3.30 -4.55
N ILE A 161 1.34 -2.62 -3.73
CA ILE A 161 2.38 -3.21 -2.89
C ILE A 161 1.86 -3.35 -1.47
N THR A 162 2.11 -4.51 -0.85
CA THR A 162 1.99 -4.68 0.58
C THR A 162 3.36 -5.03 1.14
N GLY A 163 3.86 -4.22 2.07
CA GLY A 163 5.09 -4.48 2.79
C GLY A 163 4.81 -5.23 4.10
N PHE A 164 5.72 -6.13 4.47
CA PHE A 164 5.67 -6.92 5.71
C PHE A 164 7.04 -6.89 6.37
N ALA A 165 7.07 -6.72 7.68
CA ALA A 165 8.29 -6.87 8.47
C ALA A 165 7.98 -7.40 9.87
N ALA A 166 8.76 -8.36 10.33
CA ALA A 166 8.75 -8.76 11.74
C ALA A 166 9.40 -7.66 12.59
N ILE A 167 8.86 -7.44 13.78
CA ILE A 167 9.34 -6.48 14.77
C ILE A 167 9.57 -7.18 16.11
N ASP A 168 10.66 -6.83 16.77
CA ASP A 168 11.01 -7.42 18.08
C ASP A 168 10.22 -6.80 19.23
N ASP A 169 9.83 -5.53 19.12
CA ASP A 169 9.04 -4.82 20.12
C ASP A 169 8.07 -3.82 19.47
N VAL A 170 6.79 -4.16 19.46
CA VAL A 170 5.73 -3.34 18.88
C VAL A 170 5.51 -2.00 19.59
N ARG A 171 5.97 -1.86 20.84
CA ARG A 171 5.76 -0.65 21.65
C ARG A 171 6.47 0.58 21.10
N GLY A 172 7.50 0.39 20.27
CA GLY A 172 8.17 1.47 19.55
C GLY A 172 7.38 2.04 18.38
N THR A 173 6.15 1.57 18.12
CA THR A 173 5.32 2.09 17.02
C THR A 173 4.86 3.51 17.31
N LEU A 174 5.11 4.40 16.36
CA LEU A 174 4.70 5.80 16.40
C LEU A 174 3.20 5.94 16.09
N THR A 175 2.65 7.09 16.46
CA THR A 175 1.29 7.50 16.13
C THR A 175 1.32 8.79 15.33
N PRO A 176 0.23 9.19 14.66
CA PRO A 176 0.15 10.48 13.97
C PRO A 176 0.18 11.70 14.92
N GLN A 177 0.23 11.50 16.22
CA GLN A 177 0.32 12.59 17.19
C GLN A 177 1.74 13.16 17.19
N LEU A 178 1.87 14.43 16.85
CA LEU A 178 3.12 15.19 16.93
C LEU A 178 3.43 15.52 18.39
N ASP A 179 4.70 15.45 18.77
CA ASP A 179 5.15 15.93 20.09
C ASP A 179 5.51 17.42 19.99
N ALA A 180 4.68 18.25 20.62
CA ALA A 180 4.90 19.70 20.63
C ALA A 180 6.10 20.16 21.51
N GLN A 181 6.70 19.25 22.27
CA GLN A 181 7.87 19.57 23.12
C GLN A 181 9.19 19.25 22.41
N GLU A 182 9.16 18.48 21.33
CA GLU A 182 10.34 18.19 20.52
C GLU A 182 10.42 19.19 19.35
N PRO A 183 11.46 20.07 19.32
CA PRO A 183 11.56 21.12 18.32
C PRO A 183 11.71 20.61 16.86
N ASP A 184 12.05 19.33 16.69
CA ASP A 184 12.27 18.71 15.38
C ASP A 184 11.14 17.75 14.96
N SER A 185 9.99 17.74 15.63
CA SER A 185 8.83 16.89 15.33
C SER A 185 7.91 17.47 14.24
N SER A 186 8.42 18.35 13.39
CA SER A 186 7.69 18.97 12.26
C SER A 186 7.95 18.26 10.93
#